data_5b342daa870ad3299c049407d9963088
#
_entry.id   5b342daa870ad3299c049407d9963088
#
_cell.length_a   1.000
_cell.length_b   1.000
_cell.length_c   1.000
_cell.angle_alpha   90.00
_cell.angle_beta   90.00
_cell.angle_gamma   90.00
#
_symmetry.space_group_name_H-M   'P 1'
#
loop_
_entity.id
_entity.type
_entity.pdbx_description
1 polymer ?
#
loop_
_entity_poly.entity_id
_entity_poly.type
_entity_poly.pdbx_seq_one_letter_code
_entity_poly.pdbx_strand_id
1 'polypeptide(L)'
;DFTYSRALHHSAAGAFIAGFVLGLADRHQDNMLLVGPRRDIFVHIDFGYVAGARPWFDANLLPIPERFYRCLTASGKWDEFLNDCVFAFTILQANRAALIAIAQTFVEPLVRAGYPEYIDNVLQQHTPDQVRELVQAAPND
;
A
#
# COMPACT_ATOMS: atom_id res chain seq x y z
N ASP A 1 -6.45 0.22 19.05
CA ASP A 1 -6.13 1.61 18.75
C ASP A 1 -4.67 1.75 18.39
N PHE A 2 -4.37 2.69 17.48
CA PHE A 2 -3.00 2.97 17.07
C PHE A 2 -2.33 3.90 18.09
N THR A 3 -1.08 3.57 18.44
CA THR A 3 -0.19 4.47 19.17
C THR A 3 0.92 4.90 18.25
N TYR A 4 1.18 6.20 18.15
CA TYR A 4 2.18 6.70 17.23
C TYR A 4 3.58 6.22 17.58
N SER A 5 4.33 5.80 16.56
CA SER A 5 5.78 5.61 16.58
C SER A 5 6.33 5.84 15.16
N ARG A 6 7.63 6.05 15.04
CA ARG A 6 8.28 6.13 13.72
C ARG A 6 8.16 4.81 12.97
N ALA A 7 8.29 3.69 13.67
CA ALA A 7 8.12 2.36 13.09
C ALA A 7 6.71 2.17 12.51
N LEU A 8 5.68 2.69 13.18
CA LEU A 8 4.31 2.62 12.71
C LEU A 8 4.15 3.33 11.36
N HIS A 9 4.55 4.60 11.27
CA HIS A 9 4.29 5.33 10.03
C HIS A 9 5.19 4.90 8.88
N HIS A 10 6.44 4.52 9.13
CA HIS A 10 7.32 4.02 8.08
C HIS A 10 6.85 2.66 7.54
N SER A 11 6.51 1.73 8.41
CA SER A 11 6.02 0.41 8.00
C SER A 11 4.68 0.51 7.28
N ALA A 12 3.79 1.37 7.76
CA ALA A 12 2.50 1.61 7.11
C ALA A 12 2.65 2.22 5.72
N ALA A 13 3.54 3.20 5.55
CA ALA A 13 3.80 3.78 4.22
C ALA A 13 4.26 2.72 3.23
N GLY A 14 5.21 1.88 3.63
CA GLY A 14 5.66 0.75 2.79
C GLY A 14 4.54 -0.22 2.47
N ALA A 15 3.76 -0.62 3.46
CA ALA A 15 2.67 -1.57 3.30
C ALA A 15 1.56 -1.03 2.39
N PHE A 16 1.10 0.20 2.59
CA PHE A 16 0.03 0.78 1.77
C PHE A 16 0.48 1.02 0.33
N ILE A 17 1.69 1.52 0.12
CA ILE A 17 2.18 1.79 -1.24
C ILE A 17 2.50 0.49 -1.97
N ALA A 18 3.14 -0.48 -1.33
CA ALA A 18 3.34 -1.80 -1.94
C ALA A 18 2.00 -2.47 -2.26
N GLY A 19 1.04 -2.39 -1.35
CA GLY A 19 -0.31 -2.90 -1.60
C GLY A 19 -1.00 -2.23 -2.78
N PHE A 20 -0.86 -0.92 -2.92
CA PHE A 20 -1.39 -0.16 -4.05
C PHE A 20 -0.78 -0.63 -5.38
N VAL A 21 0.55 -0.73 -5.44
CA VAL A 21 1.26 -1.14 -6.67
C VAL A 21 0.97 -2.60 -7.03
N LEU A 22 0.87 -3.48 -6.04
CA LEU A 22 0.56 -4.89 -6.24
C LEU A 22 -0.94 -5.17 -6.41
N GLY A 23 -1.78 -4.16 -6.24
CA GLY A 23 -3.23 -4.31 -6.37
C GLY A 23 -3.85 -5.19 -5.32
N LEU A 24 -3.37 -5.11 -4.07
CA LEU A 24 -3.97 -5.85 -2.95
C LEU A 24 -5.37 -5.32 -2.68
N ALA A 25 -6.34 -6.21 -2.63
CA ALA A 25 -7.74 -5.90 -2.35
C ALA A 25 -8.24 -6.65 -1.12
N ASP A 26 -9.50 -6.45 -0.76
CA ASP A 26 -10.10 -7.04 0.45
C ASP A 26 -9.35 -6.62 1.72
N ARG A 27 -9.01 -5.33 1.82
CA ARG A 27 -8.20 -4.78 2.91
C ARG A 27 -9.07 -4.23 4.04
N HIS A 28 -9.76 -5.09 4.75
CA HIS A 28 -10.49 -4.74 5.98
C HIS A 28 -9.59 -4.90 7.22
N GLN A 29 -10.11 -4.52 8.38
CA GLN A 29 -9.31 -4.48 9.62
C GLN A 29 -8.70 -5.83 10.01
N ASP A 30 -9.38 -6.95 9.67
CA ASP A 30 -8.88 -8.29 10.00
C ASP A 30 -7.72 -8.72 9.11
N ASN A 31 -7.49 -8.02 8.00
CA ASN A 31 -6.38 -8.28 7.06
C ASN A 31 -5.20 -7.33 7.27
N MET A 32 -5.23 -6.53 8.31
CA MET A 32 -4.17 -5.59 8.68
C MET A 32 -3.80 -5.80 10.13
N LEU A 33 -2.53 -6.04 10.42
CA LEU A 33 -2.05 -6.32 11.76
C LEU A 33 -0.97 -5.34 12.18
N LEU A 34 -0.89 -5.14 13.48
CA LEU A 34 0.27 -4.53 14.12
C LEU A 34 1.06 -5.61 14.82
N VAL A 35 2.33 -5.77 14.42
CA VAL A 35 3.22 -6.82 14.93
C VAL A 35 4.45 -6.20 15.61
N GLY A 36 5.30 -7.08 16.16
CA GLY A 36 6.51 -6.67 16.87
C GLY A 36 6.28 -6.48 18.38
N PRO A 37 7.37 -6.32 19.14
CA PRO A 37 7.30 -6.19 20.61
C PRO A 37 6.45 -5.00 21.09
N ARG A 38 6.43 -3.93 20.30
CA ARG A 38 5.66 -2.71 20.60
C ARG A 38 4.33 -2.63 19.87
N ARG A 39 4.01 -3.64 19.04
CA ARG A 39 2.82 -3.64 18.18
C ARG A 39 2.70 -2.36 17.34
N ASP A 40 3.81 -1.96 16.75
CA ASP A 40 3.92 -0.72 15.98
C ASP A 40 4.46 -0.94 14.55
N ILE A 41 4.58 -2.20 14.12
CA ILE A 41 4.93 -2.55 12.75
C ILE A 41 3.66 -2.97 12.02
N PHE A 42 3.28 -2.19 11.02
CA PHE A 42 2.09 -2.44 10.23
C PHE A 42 2.39 -3.49 9.16
N VAL A 43 1.54 -4.51 9.04
CA VAL A 43 1.65 -5.54 8.01
C VAL A 43 0.27 -5.90 7.43
N HIS A 44 0.27 -6.25 6.14
CA HIS A 44 -0.88 -6.87 5.51
C HIS A 44 -0.80 -8.39 5.64
N ILE A 45 -1.95 -9.02 5.77
CA ILE A 45 -2.11 -10.48 5.68
C ILE A 45 -3.27 -10.82 4.73
N ASP A 46 -3.38 -12.08 4.34
CA ASP A 46 -4.43 -12.59 3.46
C ASP A 46 -4.40 -11.94 2.07
N PHE A 47 -3.66 -12.56 1.16
CA PHE A 47 -3.43 -12.06 -0.19
C PHE A 47 -4.29 -12.81 -1.24
N GLY A 48 -5.54 -13.11 -0.90
CA GLY A 48 -6.46 -13.80 -1.80
C GLY A 48 -6.87 -12.98 -3.03
N TYR A 49 -6.80 -11.67 -2.95
CA TYR A 49 -7.14 -10.76 -4.05
C TYR A 49 -5.96 -9.85 -4.35
N VAL A 50 -5.40 -10.00 -5.55
CA VAL A 50 -4.20 -9.26 -6.00
C VAL A 50 -4.36 -8.86 -7.47
N ALA A 51 -3.45 -8.02 -7.97
CA ALA A 51 -3.38 -7.61 -9.36
C ALA A 51 -4.69 -7.03 -9.92
N GLY A 52 -5.42 -6.30 -9.09
CA GLY A 52 -6.69 -5.70 -9.47
C GLY A 52 -7.89 -6.64 -9.43
N ALA A 53 -7.70 -7.94 -9.14
CA ALA A 53 -8.81 -8.84 -8.83
C ALA A 53 -9.43 -8.40 -7.50
N ARG A 54 -10.76 -8.19 -7.49
CA ARG A 54 -11.45 -7.64 -6.33
C ARG A 54 -12.73 -8.41 -6.03
N PRO A 55 -13.08 -8.58 -4.74
CA PRO A 55 -14.44 -8.92 -4.41
C PRO A 55 -15.36 -7.77 -4.82
N TRP A 56 -16.60 -8.09 -5.17
CA TRP A 56 -17.57 -7.10 -5.66
C TRP A 56 -17.87 -5.96 -4.66
N PHE A 57 -17.62 -6.18 -3.38
CA PHE A 57 -17.86 -5.22 -2.31
C PHE A 57 -16.64 -4.35 -1.99
N ASP A 58 -15.49 -4.62 -2.59
CA ASP A 58 -14.26 -3.87 -2.31
C ASP A 58 -14.19 -2.64 -3.22
N ALA A 59 -14.06 -1.48 -2.62
CA ALA A 59 -14.09 -0.22 -3.33
C ALA A 59 -12.79 0.56 -3.30
N ASN A 60 -11.80 0.18 -2.48
CA ASN A 60 -10.66 1.06 -2.23
C ASN A 60 -9.32 0.34 -2.32
N LEU A 61 -8.41 0.87 -3.17
CA LEU A 61 -7.04 0.37 -3.33
C LEU A 61 -6.08 0.93 -2.28
N LEU A 62 -6.47 1.96 -1.56
CA LEU A 62 -5.70 2.57 -0.46
C LEU A 62 -6.59 2.62 0.78
N PRO A 63 -6.79 1.49 1.45
CA PRO A 63 -7.69 1.40 2.59
C PRO A 63 -6.99 1.88 3.87
N ILE A 64 -6.79 3.17 3.98
CA ILE A 64 -6.16 3.78 5.15
C ILE A 64 -7.22 4.02 6.21
N PRO A 65 -7.15 3.35 7.39
CA PRO A 65 -8.16 3.52 8.43
C PRO A 65 -8.20 4.94 8.97
N GLU A 66 -9.39 5.45 9.21
CA GLU A 66 -9.57 6.77 9.81
C GLU A 66 -8.86 6.88 11.17
N ARG A 67 -8.84 5.82 11.94
CA ARG A 67 -8.12 5.79 13.23
C ARG A 67 -6.62 5.97 13.07
N PHE A 68 -6.03 5.41 12.01
CA PHE A 68 -4.62 5.61 11.68
C PHE A 68 -4.36 7.08 11.32
N TYR A 69 -5.19 7.64 10.46
CA TYR A 69 -5.11 9.05 10.09
C TYR A 69 -5.19 9.97 11.33
N ARG A 70 -6.14 9.72 12.21
CA ARG A 70 -6.29 10.51 13.44
C ARG A 70 -5.06 10.40 14.35
N CYS A 71 -4.51 9.20 14.47
CA CYS A 71 -3.29 8.99 15.26
C CYS A 71 -2.13 9.83 14.74
N LEU A 72 -1.89 9.80 13.44
CA LEU A 72 -0.79 10.56 12.83
C LEU A 72 -1.05 12.07 12.86
N THR A 73 -2.28 12.48 12.64
CA THR A 73 -2.65 13.90 12.69
C THR A 73 -2.48 14.46 14.10
N ALA A 74 -2.94 13.73 15.11
CA ALA A 74 -2.78 14.13 16.51
C ALA A 74 -1.30 14.22 16.92
N SER A 75 -0.45 13.42 16.32
CA SER A 75 1.00 13.42 16.57
C SER A 75 1.76 14.41 15.68
N GLY A 76 1.09 15.14 14.78
CA GLY A 76 1.71 16.06 13.84
C GLY A 76 2.58 15.37 12.79
N LYS A 77 2.28 14.11 12.45
CA LYS A 77 3.13 13.27 11.59
C LYS A 77 2.49 12.85 10.26
N TRP A 78 1.31 13.36 9.96
CA TRP A 78 0.63 13.00 8.72
C TRP A 78 1.42 13.42 7.48
N ASP A 79 2.01 14.62 7.47
CA ASP A 79 2.80 15.09 6.32
C ASP A 79 4.06 14.25 6.11
N GLU A 80 4.73 13.83 7.20
CA GLU A 80 5.88 12.92 7.10
C GLU A 80 5.46 11.56 6.51
N PHE A 81 4.30 11.05 6.91
CA PHE A 81 3.74 9.83 6.34
C PHE A 81 3.46 10.00 4.84
N LEU A 82 2.87 11.10 4.42
CA LEU A 82 2.67 11.40 3.00
C LEU A 82 4.00 11.41 2.23
N ASN A 83 5.02 12.04 2.80
CA ASN A 83 6.34 12.07 2.19
C ASN A 83 6.95 10.67 2.07
N ASP A 84 6.78 9.82 3.07
CA ASP A 84 7.23 8.43 3.02
C ASP A 84 6.49 7.63 1.93
N CYS A 85 5.19 7.85 1.76
CA CYS A 85 4.42 7.22 0.70
C CYS A 85 4.93 7.62 -0.68
N VAL A 86 5.16 8.91 -0.89
CA VAL A 86 5.72 9.44 -2.15
C VAL A 86 7.10 8.84 -2.42
N PHE A 87 7.94 8.80 -1.40
CA PHE A 87 9.28 8.22 -1.50
C PHE A 87 9.23 6.74 -1.86
N ALA A 88 8.38 5.97 -1.18
CA ALA A 88 8.20 4.55 -1.47
C ALA A 88 7.75 4.32 -2.92
N PHE A 89 6.79 5.10 -3.39
CA PHE A 89 6.32 5.00 -4.78
C PHE A 89 7.43 5.35 -5.78
N THR A 90 8.20 6.38 -5.51
CA THR A 90 9.34 6.78 -6.35
C THR A 90 10.38 5.67 -6.46
N ILE A 91 10.67 4.98 -5.35
CA ILE A 91 11.58 3.83 -5.36
C ILE A 91 11.02 2.70 -6.25
N LEU A 92 9.74 2.40 -6.12
CA LEU A 92 9.12 1.35 -6.95
C LEU A 92 9.13 1.72 -8.43
N GLN A 93 8.88 2.98 -8.78
CA GLN A 93 9.00 3.45 -10.16
C GLN A 93 10.42 3.29 -10.70
N ALA A 94 11.43 3.64 -9.90
CA ALA A 94 12.83 3.52 -10.30
C ALA A 94 13.25 2.06 -10.52
N ASN A 95 12.57 1.11 -9.87
CA ASN A 95 12.84 -0.33 -9.98
C ASN A 95 11.78 -1.07 -10.80
N ARG A 96 11.02 -0.37 -11.61
CA ARG A 96 9.90 -0.91 -12.40
C ARG A 96 10.32 -2.12 -13.23
N ALA A 97 11.40 -2.03 -14.00
CA ALA A 97 11.85 -3.13 -14.85
C ALA A 97 12.18 -4.40 -14.04
N ALA A 98 12.82 -4.25 -12.87
CA ALA A 98 13.14 -5.36 -11.98
C ALA A 98 11.87 -6.00 -11.41
N LEU A 99 10.90 -5.20 -10.99
CA LEU A 99 9.63 -5.70 -10.46
C LEU A 99 8.85 -6.51 -11.51
N ILE A 100 8.80 -6.01 -12.74
CA ILE A 100 8.13 -6.71 -13.84
C ILE A 100 8.86 -8.01 -14.16
N ALA A 101 10.19 -8.00 -14.21
CA ALA A 101 11.00 -9.19 -14.47
C ALA A 101 10.78 -10.26 -13.40
N ILE A 102 10.73 -9.88 -12.12
CA ILE A 102 10.42 -10.79 -11.01
C ILE A 102 9.03 -11.40 -11.20
N ALA A 103 8.02 -10.58 -11.45
CA ALA A 103 6.66 -11.06 -11.66
C ALA A 103 6.55 -12.02 -12.83
N GLN A 104 7.28 -11.78 -13.91
CA GLN A 104 7.31 -12.66 -15.09
C GLN A 104 8.05 -13.98 -14.84
N THR A 105 9.10 -13.96 -14.02
CA THR A 105 10.02 -15.10 -13.86
C THR A 105 9.54 -16.08 -12.80
N PHE A 106 9.04 -15.59 -11.66
CA PHE A 106 8.81 -16.43 -10.49
C PHE A 106 7.36 -16.82 -10.27
N VAL A 107 6.42 -16.22 -10.97
CA VAL A 107 5.00 -16.40 -10.66
C VAL A 107 4.19 -16.64 -11.92
N GLU A 108 4.38 -17.82 -12.52
CA GLU A 108 3.70 -18.19 -13.76
C GLU A 108 2.16 -18.02 -13.70
N PRO A 109 1.47 -18.43 -12.62
CA PRO A 109 0.03 -18.18 -12.54
C PRO A 109 -0.34 -16.70 -12.54
N LEU A 110 0.52 -15.84 -11.99
CA LEU A 110 0.31 -14.39 -11.97
C LEU A 110 0.60 -13.76 -13.32
N VAL A 111 1.52 -14.31 -14.10
CA VAL A 111 1.75 -13.89 -15.49
C VAL A 111 0.48 -14.11 -16.31
N ARG A 112 -0.16 -15.27 -16.18
CA ARG A 112 -1.43 -15.57 -16.84
C ARG A 112 -2.57 -14.66 -16.40
N ALA A 113 -2.55 -14.21 -15.15
CA ALA A 113 -3.53 -13.28 -14.61
C ALA A 113 -3.30 -11.82 -15.01
N GLY A 114 -2.24 -11.53 -15.78
CA GLY A 114 -1.90 -10.16 -16.19
C GLY A 114 -1.23 -9.33 -15.10
N TYR A 115 -0.57 -9.98 -14.15
CA TYR A 115 0.05 -9.30 -13.01
C TYR A 115 1.18 -8.36 -13.42
N PRO A 116 2.11 -8.77 -14.31
CA PRO A 116 3.17 -7.86 -14.76
C PRO A 116 2.64 -6.59 -15.41
N GLU A 117 1.62 -6.72 -16.24
CA GLU A 117 0.96 -5.59 -16.90
C GLU A 117 0.26 -4.68 -15.90
N TYR A 118 -0.35 -5.26 -14.87
CA TYR A 118 -1.00 -4.49 -13.81
C TYR A 118 0.01 -3.60 -13.07
N ILE A 119 1.13 -4.19 -12.62
CA ILE A 119 2.21 -3.45 -11.94
C ILE A 119 2.74 -2.34 -12.87
N ASP A 120 3.02 -2.67 -14.11
CA ASP A 120 3.54 -1.74 -15.09
C ASP A 120 2.60 -0.54 -15.27
N ASN A 121 1.32 -0.81 -15.45
CA ASN A 121 0.31 0.22 -15.64
C ASN A 121 0.20 1.13 -14.42
N VAL A 122 0.17 0.58 -13.20
CA VAL A 122 0.10 1.39 -11.97
C VAL A 122 1.29 2.32 -11.86
N LEU A 123 2.51 1.81 -12.12
CA LEU A 123 3.73 2.61 -12.03
C LEU A 123 3.85 3.66 -13.13
N GLN A 124 3.29 3.42 -14.31
CA GLN A 124 3.31 4.38 -15.42
C GLN A 124 2.22 5.44 -15.33
N GLN A 125 1.03 5.06 -14.87
CA GLN A 125 -0.15 5.93 -14.92
C GLN A 125 -0.21 6.96 -13.79
N HIS A 126 0.66 6.83 -12.77
CA HIS A 126 0.65 7.70 -11.63
C HIS A 126 1.98 8.44 -11.48
N THR A 127 1.89 9.75 -11.29
CA THR A 127 3.04 10.55 -10.82
C THR A 127 3.13 10.46 -9.30
N PRO A 128 4.32 10.74 -8.72
CA PRO A 128 4.44 10.83 -7.26
C PRO A 128 3.45 11.81 -6.62
N ASP A 129 3.18 12.94 -7.28
CA ASP A 129 2.21 13.93 -6.79
C ASP A 129 0.79 13.38 -6.79
N GLN A 130 0.41 12.63 -7.83
CA GLN A 130 -0.90 11.97 -7.87
C GLN A 130 -1.05 10.94 -6.77
N VAL A 131 -0.01 10.16 -6.46
CA VAL A 131 -0.03 9.21 -5.36
C VAL A 131 -0.20 9.95 -4.02
N ARG A 132 0.48 11.07 -3.83
CA ARG A 132 0.29 11.90 -2.63
C ARG A 132 -1.18 12.33 -2.48
N GLU A 133 -1.79 12.79 -3.54
CA GLU A 133 -3.22 13.19 -3.53
C GLU A 133 -4.13 12.00 -3.20
N LEU A 134 -3.87 10.83 -3.78
CA LEU A 134 -4.64 9.62 -3.51
C LEU A 134 -4.54 9.21 -2.04
N VAL A 135 -3.35 9.25 -1.46
CA VAL A 135 -3.14 8.91 -0.04
C VAL A 135 -3.83 9.94 0.86
N GLN A 136 -3.72 11.21 0.51
CA GLN A 136 -4.33 12.29 1.30
C GLN A 136 -5.86 12.18 1.31
N ALA A 137 -6.47 11.73 0.24
CA ALA A 137 -7.92 11.56 0.11
C ALA A 137 -8.44 10.21 0.62
N ALA A 138 -7.53 9.28 0.94
CA ALA A 138 -7.89 7.89 1.22
C ALA A 138 -8.51 7.61 2.60
N PRO A 139 -8.19 8.35 3.69
CA PRO A 139 -8.68 7.97 5.01
C PRO A 139 -10.20 7.88 5.07
N ASN A 140 -10.69 6.74 5.49
CA ASN A 140 -12.12 6.48 5.69
C ASN A 140 -12.32 5.43 6.78
N ASP A 141 -13.54 5.29 7.18
CA ASP A 141 -13.93 4.27 8.16
C ASP A 141 -14.12 2.89 7.50
#